data_71cdb9d0564b0054a91476a9f4b6542e
#
_entry.id   71cdb9d0564b0054a91476a9f4b6542e
#
_cell.length_a   1.000
_cell.length_b   1.000
_cell.length_c   1.000
_cell.angle_alpha   90.00
_cell.angle_beta   90.00
_cell.angle_gamma   90.00
#
_symmetry.space_group_name_H-M   'P 1'
#
loop_
_entity.id
_entity.type
_entity.pdbx_description
1 polymer ?
#
loop_
_entity_poly.entity_id
_entity_poly.type
_entity_poly.pdbx_seq_one_letter_code
_entity_poly.pdbx_strand_id
1 'polypeptide(L)' 'MAAAYVLINTAPGKAGEARKQIGEIAGVKSAHAVTGAYDIIAYIEGGDVSELGNKVVSQIQSIDGIAQTMTSVVVELP' A
#
# COMPACT_ATOMS: atom_id res chain seq x y z
N MET A 1 -9.92 14.72 -3.66
CA MET A 1 -9.30 13.63 -2.90
C MET A 1 -9.13 12.43 -3.79
N ALA A 2 -8.01 11.75 -3.69
CA ALA A 2 -7.73 10.54 -4.44
C ALA A 2 -7.54 9.36 -3.49
N ALA A 3 -7.85 8.17 -3.96
CA ALA A 3 -7.71 6.94 -3.17
C ALA A 3 -7.19 5.81 -4.06
N ALA A 4 -6.52 4.86 -3.44
CA ALA A 4 -5.99 3.70 -4.16
C ALA A 4 -5.85 2.50 -3.23
N TYR A 5 -5.82 1.33 -3.84
CA TYR A 5 -5.42 0.11 -3.17
C TYR A 5 -4.01 -0.25 -3.61
N VAL A 6 -3.16 -0.56 -2.66
CA VAL A 6 -1.80 -1.01 -2.94
C VAL A 6 -1.74 -2.50 -2.60
N LEU A 7 -1.42 -3.29 -3.60
CA LEU A 7 -1.32 -4.75 -3.49
C LEU A 7 0.16 -5.07 -3.36
N ILE A 8 0.54 -5.75 -2.28
CA ILE A 8 1.93 -5.83 -1.88
C ILE A 8 2.35 -7.28 -1.69
N ASN A 9 3.49 -7.64 -2.27
CA ASN A 9 4.17 -8.89 -1.99
C ASN A 9 5.39 -8.61 -1.14
N THR A 10 5.64 -9.47 -0.16
CA THR A 10 6.77 -9.33 0.75
C THR A 10 7.71 -10.52 0.62
N ALA A 11 8.95 -10.33 1.07
CA ALA A 11 9.89 -11.42 1.20
C ALA A 11 9.40 -12.39 2.28
N PRO A 12 9.80 -13.68 2.21
CA PRO A 12 9.36 -14.67 3.19
C PRO A 12 9.65 -14.22 4.62
N GLY A 13 8.64 -14.34 5.49
CA GLY A 13 8.74 -14.00 6.89
C GLY A 13 8.67 -12.52 7.22
N LYS A 14 8.45 -11.66 6.22
CA LYS A 14 8.47 -10.20 6.42
C LYS A 14 7.10 -9.54 6.46
N ALA A 15 6.02 -10.27 6.17
CA ALA A 15 4.70 -9.67 6.02
C ALA A 15 4.19 -8.99 7.29
N GLY A 16 4.39 -9.60 8.45
CA GLY A 16 3.87 -9.06 9.71
C GLY A 16 4.47 -7.70 10.06
N GLU A 17 5.80 -7.60 10.00
CA GLU A 17 6.48 -6.35 10.31
C GLU A 17 6.23 -5.30 9.24
N ALA A 18 6.21 -5.71 7.98
CA ALA A 18 5.91 -4.78 6.88
C ALA A 18 4.51 -4.20 7.02
N ARG A 19 3.50 -5.03 7.33
CA ARG A 19 2.13 -4.55 7.52
C ARG A 19 2.06 -3.51 8.63
N LYS A 20 2.76 -3.76 9.74
CA LYS A 20 2.79 -2.82 10.85
C LYS A 20 3.36 -1.47 10.43
N GLN A 21 4.49 -1.48 9.73
CA GLN A 21 5.14 -0.26 9.28
C GLN A 21 4.29 0.47 8.23
N ILE A 22 3.66 -0.26 7.33
CA ILE A 22 2.76 0.34 6.33
C ILE A 22 1.62 1.09 7.04
N GLY A 23 1.04 0.48 8.07
CA GLY A 23 -0.05 1.09 8.81
C GLY A 23 0.30 2.39 9.53
N GLU A 24 1.59 2.65 9.72
CA GLU A 24 2.06 3.87 10.38
C GLU A 24 2.31 5.03 9.42
N ILE A 25 2.22 4.80 8.12
CA ILE A 25 2.48 5.82 7.12
C ILE A 25 1.28 6.76 7.01
N ALA A 26 1.52 8.07 7.01
CA ALA A 26 0.47 9.05 6.78
C ALA A 26 -0.15 8.83 5.40
N GLY A 27 -1.48 8.79 5.32
CA GLY A 27 -2.21 8.49 4.09
C GLY A 27 -2.67 7.05 3.99
N VAL A 28 -2.09 6.14 4.75
CA VAL A 28 -2.57 4.74 4.81
C VAL A 28 -3.74 4.69 5.80
N LYS A 29 -4.91 4.32 5.31
CA LYS A 29 -6.12 4.23 6.11
C LYS A 29 -6.33 2.84 6.68
N SER A 30 -5.89 1.81 5.97
CA SER A 30 -5.93 0.45 6.47
C SER A 30 -4.87 -0.38 5.76
N ALA A 31 -4.40 -1.43 6.43
CA ALA A 31 -3.46 -2.38 5.86
C ALA A 31 -3.75 -3.74 6.48
N HIS A 32 -4.02 -4.71 5.64
CA HIS A 32 -4.38 -6.05 6.08
C HIS A 32 -3.49 -7.09 5.43
N ALA A 33 -3.04 -8.06 6.23
CA ALA A 33 -2.42 -9.26 5.69
C ALA A 33 -3.54 -10.12 5.10
N VAL A 34 -3.31 -10.66 3.93
CA VAL A 34 -4.32 -11.42 3.18
C VAL A 34 -3.71 -12.70 2.63
N THR A 35 -4.59 -13.61 2.21
CA THR A 35 -4.19 -14.81 1.47
C THR A 35 -4.36 -14.57 -0.02
N GLY A 36 -3.76 -15.44 -0.84
CA GLY A 36 -3.89 -15.38 -2.29
C GLY A 36 -2.64 -14.84 -2.95
N ALA A 37 -2.82 -14.13 -4.06
CA ALA A 37 -1.71 -13.67 -4.89
C ALA A 37 -0.83 -12.61 -4.22
N TYR A 38 -1.36 -11.90 -3.23
CA TYR A 38 -0.65 -10.83 -2.53
C TYR A 38 -0.63 -11.12 -1.03
N ASP A 39 0.37 -10.56 -0.36
CA ASP A 39 0.55 -10.75 1.09
C ASP A 39 -0.15 -9.69 1.91
N ILE A 40 -0.21 -8.47 1.40
CA ILE A 40 -0.80 -7.32 2.09
C ILE A 40 -1.62 -6.50 1.09
N ILE A 41 -2.76 -6.00 1.53
CA ILE A 41 -3.53 -5.00 0.78
C ILE A 41 -3.70 -3.78 1.67
N ALA A 42 -3.30 -2.62 1.16
CA ALA A 42 -3.44 -1.35 1.87
C ALA A 42 -4.40 -0.43 1.12
N TYR A 43 -5.25 0.28 1.86
CA TYR A 43 -6.09 1.33 1.30
C TYR A 43 -5.48 2.67 1.69
N ILE A 44 -5.21 3.51 0.69
CA ILE A 44 -4.53 4.78 0.89
C ILE A 44 -5.35 5.94 0.32
N GLU A 45 -5.18 7.12 0.91
CA GLU A 45 -5.82 8.35 0.47
C GLU A 45 -4.82 9.49 0.42
N GLY A 46 -5.02 10.41 -0.50
CA GLY A 46 -4.20 11.61 -0.63
C GLY A 46 -4.96 12.72 -1.33
N GLY A 47 -4.33 13.87 -1.51
CA GLY A 47 -4.94 15.02 -2.15
C GLY A 47 -5.21 14.79 -3.64
N ASP A 48 -4.26 14.14 -4.32
CA ASP A 48 -4.37 13.79 -5.73
C ASP A 48 -3.55 12.54 -6.02
N VAL A 49 -3.63 12.05 -7.25
CA VAL A 49 -2.93 10.84 -7.68
C VAL A 49 -1.41 10.99 -7.56
N SER A 50 -0.91 12.17 -7.87
CA SER A 50 0.52 12.46 -7.76
C SER A 50 1.02 12.30 -6.33
N GLU A 51 0.25 12.80 -5.36
CA GLU A 51 0.58 12.67 -3.95
C GLU A 51 0.56 11.21 -3.50
N LEU A 52 -0.42 10.43 -3.97
CA LEU A 52 -0.45 9.00 -3.66
C LEU A 52 0.85 8.33 -4.10
N GLY A 53 1.29 8.57 -5.33
CA GLY A 53 2.51 7.95 -5.85
C GLY A 53 3.76 8.46 -5.17
N ASN A 54 3.91 9.77 -5.07
CA ASN A 54 5.17 10.38 -4.63
C ASN A 54 5.38 10.34 -3.12
N LYS A 55 4.30 10.34 -2.34
CA LYS A 55 4.43 10.37 -0.88
C LYS A 55 4.08 9.02 -0.25
N VAL A 56 2.92 8.45 -0.56
CA VAL A 56 2.48 7.26 0.14
C VAL A 56 3.12 5.99 -0.42
N VAL A 57 3.01 5.78 -1.73
CA VAL A 57 3.55 4.56 -2.35
C VAL A 57 5.07 4.50 -2.22
N SER A 58 5.75 5.62 -2.38
CA SER A 58 7.21 5.64 -2.25
C SER A 58 7.67 5.26 -0.85
N GLN A 59 6.94 5.67 0.18
CA GLN A 59 7.25 5.27 1.56
C GLN A 59 7.00 3.79 1.79
N ILE A 60 5.93 3.24 1.22
CA ILE A 60 5.67 1.80 1.29
C ILE A 60 6.81 1.03 0.65
N GLN A 61 7.24 1.45 -0.53
CA GLN A 61 8.30 0.77 -1.28
C GLN A 61 9.65 0.82 -0.58
N SER A 62 9.87 1.77 0.32
CA SER A 62 11.13 1.88 1.04
C SER A 62 11.22 0.99 2.27
N ILE A 63 10.14 0.31 2.64
CA ILE A 63 10.12 -0.56 3.81
C ILE A 63 10.91 -1.84 3.50
N ASP A 64 11.75 -2.25 4.47
CA ASP A 64 12.49 -3.50 4.35
C ASP A 64 11.52 -4.68 4.25
N GLY A 65 11.79 -5.58 3.31
CA GLY A 65 10.96 -6.76 3.12
C GLY A 65 9.90 -6.61 2.05
N ILE A 66 9.70 -5.41 1.49
CA ILE A 66 8.78 -5.23 0.37
C ILE A 66 9.44 -5.74 -0.90
N ALA A 67 8.83 -6.75 -1.53
CA ALA A 67 9.36 -7.33 -2.76
C ALA A 67 8.77 -6.67 -4.00
N GLN A 68 7.45 -6.41 -3.98
CA GLN A 68 6.77 -5.90 -5.16
C GLN A 68 5.49 -5.19 -4.74
N THR A 69 5.12 -4.12 -5.44
CA THR A 69 3.86 -3.41 -5.20
C THR A 69 3.13 -3.19 -6.51
N MET A 70 1.81 -3.18 -6.45
CA MET A 70 0.94 -2.79 -7.55
C MET A 70 -0.09 -1.81 -7.00
N THR A 71 -0.18 -0.63 -7.58
CA THR A 71 -1.13 0.39 -7.13
C THR A 71 -2.30 0.46 -8.09
N SER A 72 -3.51 0.34 -7.52
CA SER A 72 -4.75 0.43 -8.29
C SER A 72 -5.52 1.65 -7.79
N VAL A 73 -5.54 2.69 -8.60
CA VAL A 73 -6.21 3.94 -8.25
C VAL A 73 -7.72 3.77 -8.39
N VAL A 74 -8.45 4.23 -7.38
CA VAL A 74 -9.92 4.18 -7.41
C VAL A 74 -10.42 5.18 -8.45
N VAL A 75 -11.32 4.72 -9.33
CA VAL A 75 -11.96 5.57 -10.33
C VAL A 75 -13.47 5.54 -10.11
N GLU A 76 -14.12 6.65 -10.42
CA GLU A 76 -15.57 6.74 -10.38
C GLU A 76 -16.11 6.39 -11.76
N LEU A 77 -17.05 5.45 -11.79
CA LEU A 77 -17.71 5.07 -13.04
C LEU A 77 -19.20 5.48 -12.99
N PRO A 78 -19.80 5.87 -14.15
CA PRO A 78 -21.20 6.25 -14.18
C PRO A 78 -22.13 5.07 -13.94
#